data_9a991efc6a2cc8a001849854e4b19633
#
_entry.id   9a991efc6a2cc8a001849854e4b19633
#
_cell.length_a   1.000
_cell.length_b   1.000
_cell.length_c   1.000
_cell.angle_alpha   90.00
_cell.angle_beta   90.00
_cell.angle_gamma   90.00
#
_symmetry.space_group_name_H-M   'P 1'
#
loop_
_entity.id
_entity.type
_entity.pdbx_description
1 polymer ?
#
loop_
_entity_poly.entity_id
_entity_poly.type
_entity_poly.pdbx_seq_one_letter_code
_entity_poly.pdbx_strand_id
1 'polypeptide(L)'
;RQQMLSVMRNEFRSIFTDAGVVLILVLALIIYATVYSMAYGAQVLRNVPIGVVDECRTPTSRSLAATFNAGPNTYVAYNPTNMEEAKELFFNRKIYGVVYIPSDYEEKMLGGSQANVAIYVDASYFLMYRQVFQEVVTSIGKTGAMVEFQRLIAKGADIPQAQATTQPVIYQSHNLFNPYLGYGTFVMPAIIMVIIQQTLLIGIGMIGGTWREFGLYRKLCPAGRRRMSTLPIVLGRGLVYALIYAVTCTYILGLHYRLFHFPMNGATGAVMLFMAAYLAACIAMGIAISTLFRYRENSLLLLLWTSIPLLMLSGVSYPREGIPD
;
A
#
# COMPACT_ATOMS: atom_id res chain seq x y z
N ARG A 1 42.35 -4.04 -12.50
CA ARG A 1 41.46 -3.25 -13.38
C ARG A 1 41.01 -4.09 -14.58
N GLN A 2 41.93 -4.70 -15.35
CA GLN A 2 41.59 -5.57 -16.50
C GLN A 2 40.72 -6.80 -16.12
N GLN A 3 40.97 -7.41 -14.95
CA GLN A 3 40.19 -8.55 -14.44
C GLN A 3 38.73 -8.16 -14.13
N MET A 4 38.54 -7.03 -13.46
CA MET A 4 37.20 -6.53 -13.15
C MET A 4 36.38 -6.26 -14.42
N LEU A 5 36.98 -5.64 -15.43
CA LEU A 5 36.34 -5.39 -16.72
C LEU A 5 35.97 -6.68 -17.46
N SER A 6 36.83 -7.71 -17.42
CA SER A 6 36.50 -9.01 -18.02
C SER A 6 35.34 -9.70 -17.31
N VAL A 7 35.28 -9.64 -15.98
CA VAL A 7 34.16 -10.14 -15.18
C VAL A 7 32.88 -9.39 -15.52
N MET A 8 32.93 -8.06 -15.54
CA MET A 8 31.77 -7.23 -15.93
C MET A 8 31.23 -7.61 -17.31
N ARG A 9 32.10 -7.73 -18.30
CA ARG A 9 31.72 -8.10 -19.67
C ARG A 9 31.07 -9.49 -19.73
N ASN A 10 31.62 -10.45 -19.00
CA ASN A 10 31.08 -11.82 -18.98
C ASN A 10 29.73 -11.87 -18.25
N GLU A 11 29.59 -11.19 -17.10
CA GLU A 11 28.33 -11.10 -16.37
C GLU A 11 27.25 -10.43 -17.22
N PHE A 12 27.55 -9.27 -17.81
CA PHE A 12 26.65 -8.55 -18.70
C PHE A 12 26.19 -9.43 -19.87
N ARG A 13 27.13 -10.11 -20.53
CA ARG A 13 26.78 -11.04 -21.61
C ARG A 13 25.90 -12.18 -21.13
N SER A 14 26.20 -12.77 -19.97
CA SER A 14 25.40 -13.87 -19.39
C SER A 14 23.97 -13.43 -19.10
N ILE A 15 23.77 -12.21 -18.60
CA ILE A 15 22.45 -11.64 -18.33
C ILE A 15 21.66 -11.48 -19.64
N PHE A 16 22.23 -10.79 -20.62
CA PHE A 16 21.52 -10.42 -21.85
C PHE A 16 21.40 -11.54 -22.87
N THR A 17 22.11 -12.66 -22.69
CA THR A 17 21.91 -13.87 -23.51
C THR A 17 20.89 -14.83 -22.90
N ASP A 18 20.48 -14.65 -21.66
CA ASP A 18 19.46 -15.47 -20.98
C ASP A 18 18.13 -14.72 -20.90
N ALA A 19 17.18 -15.09 -21.73
CA ALA A 19 15.87 -14.44 -21.79
C ALA A 19 15.12 -14.49 -20.45
N GLY A 20 15.24 -15.57 -19.66
CA GLY A 20 14.61 -15.69 -18.36
C GLY A 20 15.20 -14.70 -17.34
N VAL A 21 16.52 -14.50 -17.38
CA VAL A 21 17.20 -13.55 -16.50
C VAL A 21 16.87 -12.10 -16.88
N VAL A 22 16.84 -11.78 -18.18
CA VAL A 22 16.40 -10.45 -18.67
C VAL A 22 14.96 -10.17 -18.27
N LEU A 23 14.08 -11.17 -18.42
CA LEU A 23 12.68 -11.04 -18.00
C LEU A 23 12.57 -10.65 -16.51
N ILE A 24 13.32 -11.30 -15.64
CA ILE A 24 13.25 -11.04 -14.19
C ILE A 24 13.94 -9.74 -13.81
N LEU A 25 15.16 -9.49 -14.27
CA LEU A 25 15.95 -8.33 -13.85
C LEU A 25 15.46 -7.00 -14.44
N VAL A 26 14.86 -7.02 -15.63
CA VAL A 26 14.48 -5.80 -16.33
C VAL A 26 12.97 -5.68 -16.49
N LEU A 27 12.35 -6.66 -17.15
CA LEU A 27 10.94 -6.56 -17.51
C LEU A 27 10.00 -6.76 -16.32
N ALA A 28 10.28 -7.72 -15.44
CA ALA A 28 9.40 -8.02 -14.32
C ALA A 28 9.22 -6.81 -13.40
N LEU A 29 10.29 -6.07 -13.11
CA LEU A 29 10.22 -4.88 -12.27
C LEU A 29 9.30 -3.80 -12.88
N ILE A 30 9.42 -3.55 -14.19
CA ILE A 30 8.59 -2.57 -14.90
C ILE A 30 7.14 -3.04 -14.96
N ILE A 31 6.92 -4.30 -15.34
CA ILE A 31 5.58 -4.89 -15.48
C ILE A 31 4.85 -4.89 -14.12
N TYR A 32 5.48 -5.42 -13.07
CA TYR A 32 4.87 -5.47 -11.74
C TYR A 32 4.60 -4.08 -11.17
N ALA A 33 5.55 -3.16 -11.26
CA ALA A 33 5.32 -1.79 -10.81
C ALA A 33 4.12 -1.16 -11.52
N THR A 34 4.00 -1.34 -12.84
CA THR A 34 2.89 -0.80 -13.63
C THR A 34 1.57 -1.46 -13.29
N VAL A 35 1.51 -2.80 -13.26
CA VAL A 35 0.28 -3.55 -12.97
C VAL A 35 -0.25 -3.23 -11.58
N TYR A 36 0.61 -3.23 -10.56
CA TYR A 36 0.19 -2.88 -9.19
C TYR A 36 -0.24 -1.41 -9.08
N SER A 37 0.45 -0.49 -9.74
CA SER A 37 0.05 0.92 -9.72
C SER A 37 -1.28 1.17 -10.42
N MET A 38 -1.59 0.44 -11.48
CA MET A 38 -2.91 0.47 -12.12
C MET A 38 -3.98 -0.12 -11.18
N ALA A 39 -3.70 -1.23 -10.52
CA ALA A 39 -4.64 -1.88 -9.60
C ALA A 39 -4.97 -0.99 -8.39
N TYR A 40 -3.98 -0.27 -7.87
CA TYR A 40 -4.15 0.62 -6.70
C TYR A 40 -4.32 2.10 -7.08
N GLY A 41 -4.52 2.41 -8.36
CA GLY A 41 -4.62 3.78 -8.88
C GLY A 41 -5.78 4.58 -8.30
N ALA A 42 -6.86 3.91 -7.90
CA ALA A 42 -8.01 4.56 -7.26
C ALA A 42 -7.70 5.19 -5.88
N GLN A 43 -6.53 4.89 -5.30
CA GLN A 43 -6.02 5.45 -4.03
C GLN A 43 -6.97 5.31 -2.83
N VAL A 44 -8.21 5.78 -2.96
CA VAL A 44 -9.24 5.80 -1.92
C VAL A 44 -10.50 5.14 -2.47
N LEU A 45 -11.08 4.24 -1.71
CA LEU A 45 -12.41 3.70 -2.03
C LEU A 45 -13.45 4.78 -1.83
N ARG A 46 -14.31 4.96 -2.83
CA ARG A 46 -15.43 5.91 -2.81
C ARG A 46 -16.72 5.20 -3.15
N ASN A 47 -17.84 5.84 -2.81
CA ASN A 47 -19.17 5.32 -3.12
C ASN A 47 -19.36 3.87 -2.65
N VAL A 48 -18.98 3.58 -1.40
CA VAL A 48 -19.25 2.26 -0.80
C VAL A 48 -20.75 2.13 -0.54
N PRO A 49 -21.43 1.10 -1.09
CA PRO A 49 -22.87 0.94 -0.92
C PRO A 49 -23.22 0.55 0.52
N ILE A 50 -24.13 1.32 1.12
CA ILE A 50 -24.69 1.06 2.45
C ILE A 50 -26.20 0.94 2.40
N GLY A 51 -26.78 0.29 3.40
CA GLY A 51 -28.21 0.26 3.64
C GLY A 51 -28.58 1.12 4.85
N VAL A 52 -29.73 1.79 4.78
CA VAL A 52 -30.28 2.53 5.92
C VAL A 52 -31.63 1.94 6.31
N VAL A 53 -31.69 1.35 7.49
CA VAL A 53 -32.94 0.90 8.13
C VAL A 53 -33.46 2.05 8.97
N ASP A 54 -34.47 2.74 8.47
CA ASP A 54 -35.08 3.88 9.14
C ASP A 54 -36.47 3.47 9.73
N GLU A 55 -36.49 3.12 11.01
CA GLU A 55 -37.73 2.83 11.71
C GLU A 55 -38.46 4.08 12.20
N CYS A 56 -37.76 5.21 12.28
CA CYS A 56 -38.36 6.50 12.68
C CYS A 56 -39.27 7.07 11.59
N ARG A 57 -38.86 6.98 10.32
CA ARG A 57 -39.60 7.41 9.13
C ARG A 57 -40.06 8.87 9.13
N THR A 58 -39.33 9.74 9.83
CA THR A 58 -39.62 11.16 9.96
C THR A 58 -38.78 12.00 8.98
N PRO A 59 -39.13 13.29 8.79
CA PRO A 59 -38.27 14.22 8.05
C PRO A 59 -36.85 14.31 8.64
N THR A 60 -36.72 14.25 9.97
CA THR A 60 -35.44 14.35 10.69
C THR A 60 -34.57 13.13 10.42
N SER A 61 -35.13 11.90 10.46
CA SER A 61 -34.37 10.68 10.13
C SER A 61 -33.96 10.63 8.67
N ARG A 62 -34.85 11.05 7.75
CA ARG A 62 -34.54 11.16 6.32
C ARG A 62 -33.45 12.18 6.02
N SER A 63 -33.43 13.30 6.77
CA SER A 63 -32.34 14.29 6.67
C SER A 63 -31.00 13.70 7.07
N LEU A 64 -30.94 12.92 8.16
CA LEU A 64 -29.74 12.19 8.54
C LEU A 64 -29.31 11.21 7.44
N ALA A 65 -30.24 10.39 6.92
CA ALA A 65 -29.93 9.44 5.85
C ALA A 65 -29.39 10.12 4.58
N ALA A 66 -29.89 11.32 4.25
CA ALA A 66 -29.41 12.11 3.13
C ALA A 66 -27.96 12.57 3.31
N THR A 67 -27.49 12.80 4.55
CA THR A 67 -26.11 13.21 4.80
C THR A 67 -25.11 12.14 4.42
N PHE A 68 -25.47 10.86 4.46
CA PHE A 68 -24.60 9.74 4.06
C PHE A 68 -24.35 9.70 2.53
N ASN A 69 -25.22 10.33 1.73
CA ASN A 69 -25.00 10.54 0.30
C ASN A 69 -24.24 11.82 -0.03
N ALA A 70 -24.11 12.73 0.92
CA ALA A 70 -23.44 14.00 0.70
C ALA A 70 -21.90 13.88 0.73
N GLY A 71 -21.39 12.83 1.36
CA GLY A 71 -19.97 12.55 1.42
C GLY A 71 -19.47 11.70 0.25
N PRO A 72 -18.17 11.70 -0.01
CA PRO A 72 -17.61 10.97 -1.14
C PRO A 72 -17.40 9.46 -0.89
N ASN A 73 -17.48 9.03 0.38
CA ASN A 73 -17.03 7.68 0.76
C ASN A 73 -18.15 6.65 0.70
N THR A 74 -19.39 7.07 0.93
CA THR A 74 -20.56 6.17 0.95
C THR A 74 -21.70 6.67 0.08
N TYR A 75 -22.59 5.76 -0.31
CA TYR A 75 -23.91 6.12 -0.84
C TYR A 75 -24.96 5.12 -0.34
N VAL A 76 -26.15 5.61 -0.10
CA VAL A 76 -27.29 4.79 0.32
C VAL A 76 -27.84 4.06 -0.91
N ALA A 77 -27.47 2.80 -1.06
CA ALA A 77 -27.86 1.97 -2.19
C ALA A 77 -29.26 1.38 -1.96
N TYR A 78 -29.62 1.07 -0.71
CA TYR A 78 -30.87 0.43 -0.34
C TYR A 78 -31.42 1.02 0.95
N ASN A 79 -32.75 1.03 1.04
CA ASN A 79 -33.50 1.40 2.24
C ASN A 79 -34.35 0.21 2.70
N PRO A 80 -33.74 -0.83 3.29
CA PRO A 80 -34.46 -1.98 3.76
C PRO A 80 -35.47 -1.59 4.84
N THR A 81 -36.59 -2.29 4.84
CA THR A 81 -37.73 -1.99 5.74
C THR A 81 -37.46 -2.47 7.17
N ASN A 82 -36.62 -3.45 7.32
CA ASN A 82 -36.24 -4.04 8.61
C ASN A 82 -34.82 -4.60 8.56
N MET A 83 -34.33 -5.02 9.73
CA MET A 83 -32.97 -5.53 9.88
C MET A 83 -32.76 -6.88 9.17
N GLU A 84 -33.80 -7.71 9.00
CA GLU A 84 -33.66 -9.00 8.33
C GLU A 84 -33.38 -8.82 6.83
N GLU A 85 -34.12 -7.93 6.18
CA GLU A 85 -33.85 -7.55 4.78
C GLU A 85 -32.45 -6.93 4.63
N ALA A 86 -32.04 -6.09 5.59
CA ALA A 86 -30.68 -5.53 5.60
C ALA A 86 -29.61 -6.61 5.71
N LYS A 87 -29.82 -7.64 6.53
CA LYS A 87 -28.91 -8.79 6.64
C LYS A 87 -28.81 -9.56 5.34
N GLU A 88 -29.94 -9.82 4.65
CA GLU A 88 -29.93 -10.49 3.35
C GLU A 88 -29.10 -9.70 2.31
N LEU A 89 -29.31 -8.39 2.24
CA LEU A 89 -28.51 -7.52 1.36
C LEU A 89 -27.02 -7.55 1.70
N PHE A 90 -26.70 -7.58 2.99
CA PHE A 90 -25.33 -7.65 3.48
C PHE A 90 -24.67 -9.00 3.15
N PHE A 91 -25.32 -10.12 3.40
CA PHE A 91 -24.81 -11.46 3.08
C PHE A 91 -24.68 -11.68 1.57
N ASN A 92 -25.57 -11.09 0.78
CA ASN A 92 -25.50 -11.10 -0.69
C ASN A 92 -24.48 -10.10 -1.25
N ARG A 93 -23.71 -9.41 -0.38
CA ARG A 93 -22.67 -8.43 -0.74
C ARG A 93 -23.17 -7.26 -1.61
N LYS A 94 -24.44 -6.92 -1.49
CA LYS A 94 -25.03 -5.74 -2.14
C LYS A 94 -24.75 -4.46 -1.37
N ILE A 95 -24.52 -4.58 -0.06
CA ILE A 95 -24.11 -3.50 0.85
C ILE A 95 -22.99 -3.97 1.76
N TYR A 96 -22.15 -3.04 2.19
CA TYR A 96 -21.01 -3.29 3.09
C TYR A 96 -21.16 -2.64 4.47
N GLY A 97 -22.25 -1.94 4.67
CA GLY A 97 -22.62 -1.35 5.94
C GLY A 97 -24.11 -1.15 6.06
N VAL A 98 -24.61 -1.19 7.29
CA VAL A 98 -26.00 -0.91 7.63
C VAL A 98 -26.02 0.14 8.72
N VAL A 99 -26.79 1.21 8.49
CA VAL A 99 -27.09 2.21 9.52
C VAL A 99 -28.53 1.99 9.98
N TYR A 100 -28.70 1.78 11.28
CA TYR A 100 -30.00 1.58 11.89
C TYR A 100 -30.41 2.82 12.69
N ILE A 101 -31.54 3.43 12.30
CA ILE A 101 -32.12 4.59 12.94
C ILE A 101 -33.38 4.12 13.69
N PRO A 102 -33.39 4.12 15.02
CA PRO A 102 -34.51 3.61 15.81
C PRO A 102 -35.74 4.55 15.74
N SER A 103 -36.92 4.00 16.07
CA SER A 103 -38.18 4.72 16.01
C SER A 103 -38.27 5.95 16.93
N ASP A 104 -37.53 5.95 18.03
CA ASP A 104 -37.47 7.04 18.99
C ASP A 104 -36.43 8.14 18.70
N TYR A 105 -35.79 8.05 17.51
CA TYR A 105 -34.69 8.95 17.12
C TYR A 105 -35.10 10.43 17.15
N GLU A 106 -36.23 10.80 16.51
CA GLU A 106 -36.69 12.19 16.46
C GLU A 106 -37.14 12.70 17.81
N GLU A 107 -37.90 11.89 18.55
CA GLU A 107 -38.35 12.27 19.89
C GLU A 107 -37.17 12.60 20.80
N LYS A 108 -36.14 11.77 20.83
CA LYS A 108 -34.93 12.01 21.63
C LYS A 108 -34.14 13.22 21.13
N MET A 109 -33.97 13.36 19.81
CA MET A 109 -33.25 14.49 19.24
C MET A 109 -33.91 15.82 19.55
N LEU A 110 -35.22 15.95 19.38
CA LEU A 110 -35.96 17.16 19.65
C LEU A 110 -36.16 17.41 21.16
N GLY A 111 -36.36 16.33 21.95
CA GLY A 111 -36.49 16.40 23.41
C GLY A 111 -35.21 16.72 24.15
N GLY A 112 -34.05 16.77 23.48
CA GLY A 112 -32.77 17.07 24.13
C GLY A 112 -32.14 15.89 24.86
N SER A 113 -32.63 14.68 24.59
CA SER A 113 -32.06 13.43 25.07
C SER A 113 -31.07 12.85 24.03
N GLN A 114 -30.25 11.93 24.48
CA GLN A 114 -29.27 11.28 23.61
C GLN A 114 -29.99 10.26 22.71
N ALA A 115 -29.97 10.49 21.38
CA ALA A 115 -30.43 9.53 20.40
C ALA A 115 -29.31 8.59 20.00
N ASN A 116 -29.60 7.31 19.85
CA ASN A 116 -28.63 6.29 19.47
C ASN A 116 -28.89 5.84 18.03
N VAL A 117 -27.84 5.83 17.21
CA VAL A 117 -27.84 5.27 15.87
C VAL A 117 -26.83 4.13 15.85
N ALA A 118 -27.26 2.94 15.41
CA ALA A 118 -26.36 1.80 15.34
C ALA A 118 -25.74 1.68 13.94
N ILE A 119 -24.48 1.29 13.90
CA ILE A 119 -23.71 1.11 12.66
C ILE A 119 -23.18 -0.32 12.64
N TYR A 120 -23.52 -1.07 11.61
CA TYR A 120 -23.03 -2.41 11.36
C TYR A 120 -22.18 -2.38 10.09
N VAL A 121 -20.92 -2.76 10.15
CA VAL A 121 -19.98 -2.68 9.01
C VAL A 121 -19.19 -3.96 8.90
N ASP A 122 -18.91 -4.37 7.67
CA ASP A 122 -18.06 -5.52 7.39
C ASP A 122 -16.58 -5.20 7.68
N ALA A 123 -16.10 -5.61 8.84
CA ALA A 123 -14.71 -5.41 9.26
C ALA A 123 -13.74 -6.41 8.61
N SER A 124 -14.21 -7.43 7.90
CA SER A 124 -13.35 -8.34 7.15
C SER A 124 -12.67 -7.66 5.95
N TYR A 125 -13.29 -6.60 5.44
CA TYR A 125 -12.75 -5.70 4.42
C TYR A 125 -12.32 -4.38 5.03
N PHE A 126 -11.14 -4.35 5.65
CA PHE A 126 -10.64 -3.20 6.43
C PHE A 126 -10.80 -1.84 5.73
N LEU A 127 -10.53 -1.75 4.41
CA LEU A 127 -10.66 -0.49 3.67
C LEU A 127 -12.13 -0.05 3.56
N MET A 128 -13.06 -0.96 3.32
CA MET A 128 -14.49 -0.65 3.26
C MET A 128 -15.01 -0.25 4.63
N TYR A 129 -14.65 -1.03 5.67
CA TYR A 129 -14.95 -0.70 7.05
C TYR A 129 -14.53 0.74 7.39
N ARG A 130 -13.27 1.09 7.13
CA ARG A 130 -12.72 2.41 7.41
C ARG A 130 -13.52 3.53 6.73
N GLN A 131 -13.85 3.38 5.44
CA GLN A 131 -14.57 4.40 4.69
C GLN A 131 -16.00 4.58 5.21
N VAL A 132 -16.74 3.48 5.39
CA VAL A 132 -18.12 3.52 5.89
C VAL A 132 -18.16 4.10 7.32
N PHE A 133 -17.33 3.58 8.20
CA PHE A 133 -17.31 4.01 9.60
C PHE A 133 -16.97 5.51 9.72
N GLN A 134 -15.92 5.97 9.04
CA GLN A 134 -15.50 7.36 9.08
C GLN A 134 -16.58 8.30 8.53
N GLU A 135 -17.22 7.97 7.41
CA GLU A 135 -18.25 8.79 6.80
C GLU A 135 -19.48 8.87 7.69
N VAL A 136 -19.98 7.72 8.15
CA VAL A 136 -21.22 7.67 8.95
C VAL A 136 -21.03 8.35 10.29
N VAL A 137 -19.94 8.09 11.01
CA VAL A 137 -19.65 8.75 12.29
C VAL A 137 -19.49 10.26 12.14
N THR A 138 -18.79 10.70 11.08
CA THR A 138 -18.63 12.13 10.80
C THR A 138 -19.99 12.79 10.49
N SER A 139 -20.83 12.14 9.70
CA SER A 139 -22.16 12.64 9.35
C SER A 139 -23.09 12.71 10.55
N ILE A 140 -23.09 11.69 11.40
CA ILE A 140 -23.87 11.68 12.66
C ILE A 140 -23.39 12.82 13.57
N GLY A 141 -22.07 12.97 13.75
CA GLY A 141 -21.50 14.03 14.59
C GLY A 141 -21.86 15.43 14.11
N LYS A 142 -21.77 15.68 12.80
CA LYS A 142 -22.17 16.96 12.18
C LYS A 142 -23.66 17.23 12.36
N THR A 143 -24.50 16.22 12.16
CA THR A 143 -25.95 16.36 12.34
C THR A 143 -26.30 16.67 13.78
N GLY A 144 -25.70 15.96 14.75
CA GLY A 144 -25.88 16.24 16.17
C GLY A 144 -25.46 17.65 16.58
N ALA A 145 -24.28 18.09 16.12
CA ALA A 145 -23.81 19.45 16.36
C ALA A 145 -24.73 20.51 15.76
N MET A 146 -25.26 20.29 14.56
CA MET A 146 -26.18 21.20 13.89
C MET A 146 -27.49 21.34 14.66
N VAL A 147 -28.08 20.24 15.12
CA VAL A 147 -29.32 20.25 15.89
C VAL A 147 -29.12 20.97 17.21
N GLU A 148 -28.01 20.71 17.92
CA GLU A 148 -27.72 21.41 19.19
C GLU A 148 -27.48 22.91 18.97
N PHE A 149 -26.76 23.28 17.89
CA PHE A 149 -26.57 24.67 17.53
C PHE A 149 -27.91 25.40 17.29
N GLN A 150 -28.81 24.79 16.50
CA GLN A 150 -30.14 25.35 16.24
C GLN A 150 -30.95 25.49 17.54
N ARG A 151 -30.85 24.51 18.44
CA ARG A 151 -31.53 24.56 19.76
C ARG A 151 -31.01 25.71 20.63
N LEU A 152 -29.71 25.94 20.65
CA LEU A 152 -29.10 27.03 21.41
C LEU A 152 -29.53 28.40 20.89
N ILE A 153 -29.55 28.56 19.57
CA ILE A 153 -30.04 29.79 18.92
C ILE A 153 -31.52 30.02 19.27
N ALA A 154 -32.35 28.99 19.19
CA ALA A 154 -33.77 29.08 19.55
C ALA A 154 -34.01 29.47 21.03
N LYS A 155 -33.06 29.15 21.93
CA LYS A 155 -33.02 29.57 23.35
C LYS A 155 -32.44 30.97 23.57
N GLY A 156 -32.06 31.68 22.51
CA GLY A 156 -31.55 33.03 22.57
C GLY A 156 -30.03 33.16 22.76
N ALA A 157 -29.28 32.09 22.55
CA ALA A 157 -27.82 32.16 22.59
C ALA A 157 -27.28 32.91 21.35
N ASP A 158 -26.19 33.66 21.53
CA ASP A 158 -25.49 34.31 20.43
C ASP A 158 -24.78 33.26 19.56
N ILE A 159 -24.63 33.56 18.27
CA ILE A 159 -23.95 32.67 17.30
C ILE A 159 -22.57 32.21 17.79
N PRO A 160 -21.66 33.10 18.25
CA PRO A 160 -20.34 32.69 18.74
C PRO A 160 -20.43 31.76 19.96
N GLN A 161 -21.36 32.02 20.88
CA GLN A 161 -21.59 31.21 22.07
C GLN A 161 -22.13 29.83 21.69
N ALA A 162 -23.11 29.77 20.80
CA ALA A 162 -23.67 28.51 20.29
C ALA A 162 -22.60 27.66 19.58
N GLN A 163 -21.75 28.28 18.75
CA GLN A 163 -20.63 27.60 18.12
C GLN A 163 -19.61 27.06 19.12
N ALA A 164 -19.22 27.88 20.11
CA ALA A 164 -18.26 27.44 21.11
C ALA A 164 -18.83 26.33 22.03
N THR A 165 -20.15 26.29 22.23
CA THR A 165 -20.79 25.22 23.03
C THR A 165 -20.91 23.93 22.24
N THR A 166 -21.27 23.98 20.95
CA THR A 166 -21.43 22.79 20.11
C THR A 166 -20.11 22.20 19.64
N GLN A 167 -19.10 23.05 19.45
CA GLN A 167 -17.75 22.65 19.02
C GLN A 167 -16.69 23.40 19.84
N PRO A 168 -16.52 23.07 21.13
CA PRO A 168 -15.59 23.78 22.01
C PRO A 168 -14.12 23.59 21.60
N VAL A 169 -13.81 22.54 20.86
CA VAL A 169 -12.48 22.25 20.35
C VAL A 169 -12.55 22.02 18.85
N ILE A 170 -11.88 22.88 18.10
CA ILE A 170 -11.68 22.71 16.64
C ILE A 170 -10.33 22.05 16.44
N TYR A 171 -10.31 20.88 15.84
CA TYR A 171 -9.06 20.22 15.48
C TYR A 171 -8.69 20.49 14.03
N GLN A 172 -7.40 20.67 13.77
CA GLN A 172 -6.84 20.72 12.43
C GLN A 172 -6.02 19.46 12.21
N SER A 173 -6.38 18.67 11.20
CA SER A 173 -5.66 17.47 10.85
C SER A 173 -4.77 17.71 9.64
N HIS A 174 -3.47 17.52 9.84
CA HIS A 174 -2.47 17.56 8.77
C HIS A 174 -1.89 16.16 8.57
N ASN A 175 -2.30 15.50 7.50
CA ASN A 175 -1.79 14.17 7.17
C ASN A 175 -0.38 14.29 6.61
N LEU A 176 0.62 13.86 7.36
CA LEU A 176 2.01 13.87 6.93
C LEU A 176 2.29 12.66 6.01
N PHE A 177 3.13 12.87 4.99
CA PHE A 177 3.61 11.85 4.05
C PHE A 177 2.55 11.21 3.12
N ASN A 178 1.30 11.15 3.51
CA ASN A 178 0.19 10.66 2.69
C ASN A 178 -1.03 11.58 2.83
N PRO A 179 -1.02 12.76 2.19
CA PRO A 179 -2.04 13.80 2.37
C PRO A 179 -3.46 13.33 2.07
N TYR A 180 -3.61 12.44 1.10
CA TYR A 180 -4.90 11.92 0.65
C TYR A 180 -5.32 10.63 1.36
N LEU A 181 -4.51 10.13 2.30
CA LEU A 181 -4.72 8.83 2.97
C LEU A 181 -4.94 7.69 1.97
N GLY A 182 -4.32 7.80 0.79
CA GLY A 182 -4.45 6.84 -0.30
C GLY A 182 -3.78 5.52 0.05
N TYR A 183 -4.46 4.41 -0.22
CA TYR A 183 -3.91 3.07 0.02
C TYR A 183 -2.74 2.77 -0.92
N GLY A 184 -2.85 3.15 -2.20
CA GLY A 184 -1.76 3.00 -3.14
C GLY A 184 -0.51 3.77 -2.71
N THR A 185 -0.67 5.02 -2.25
CA THR A 185 0.44 5.82 -1.72
C THR A 185 1.11 5.18 -0.50
N PHE A 186 0.35 4.47 0.33
CA PHE A 186 0.88 3.76 1.50
C PHE A 186 1.62 2.49 1.10
N VAL A 187 1.04 1.65 0.24
CA VAL A 187 1.54 0.29 0.01
C VAL A 187 2.53 0.18 -1.15
N MET A 188 2.40 1.03 -2.18
CA MET A 188 3.21 0.92 -3.40
C MET A 188 4.72 1.11 -3.19
N PRO A 189 5.19 2.08 -2.37
CA PRO A 189 6.62 2.20 -2.12
C PRO A 189 7.24 0.93 -1.56
N ALA A 190 6.54 0.27 -0.64
CA ALA A 190 7.00 -0.96 -0.02
C ALA A 190 7.00 -2.14 -1.01
N ILE A 191 5.92 -2.31 -1.77
CA ILE A 191 5.84 -3.35 -2.81
C ILE A 191 6.97 -3.18 -3.82
N ILE A 192 7.23 -1.97 -4.29
CA ILE A 192 8.31 -1.68 -5.24
C ILE A 192 9.68 -2.04 -4.66
N MET A 193 9.94 -1.71 -3.40
CA MET A 193 11.20 -2.07 -2.73
C MET A 193 11.37 -3.60 -2.65
N VAL A 194 10.32 -4.33 -2.28
CA VAL A 194 10.37 -5.80 -2.24
C VAL A 194 10.55 -6.38 -3.64
N ILE A 195 9.90 -5.85 -4.67
CA ILE A 195 10.09 -6.31 -6.04
C ILE A 195 11.53 -6.09 -6.50
N ILE A 196 12.13 -4.92 -6.22
CA ILE A 196 13.53 -4.62 -6.51
C ILE A 196 14.43 -5.66 -5.85
N GLN A 197 14.25 -5.92 -4.56
CA GLN A 197 15.02 -6.90 -3.82
C GLN A 197 14.87 -8.31 -4.43
N GLN A 198 13.65 -8.76 -4.62
CA GLN A 198 13.39 -10.12 -5.08
C GLN A 198 13.88 -10.36 -6.50
N THR A 199 13.64 -9.42 -7.42
CA THR A 199 14.13 -9.55 -8.79
C THR A 199 15.66 -9.55 -8.86
N LEU A 200 16.32 -8.75 -8.03
CA LEU A 200 17.78 -8.79 -7.89
C LEU A 200 18.28 -10.14 -7.36
N LEU A 201 17.73 -10.61 -6.24
CA LEU A 201 18.17 -11.86 -5.62
C LEU A 201 17.93 -13.05 -6.55
N ILE A 202 16.77 -13.12 -7.19
CA ILE A 202 16.42 -14.19 -8.13
C ILE A 202 17.35 -14.15 -9.34
N GLY A 203 17.52 -13.00 -9.98
CA GLY A 203 18.36 -12.86 -11.17
C GLY A 203 19.82 -13.19 -10.91
N ILE A 204 20.39 -12.67 -9.82
CA ILE A 204 21.77 -12.99 -9.40
C ILE A 204 21.91 -14.48 -9.08
N GLY A 205 20.91 -15.03 -8.38
CA GLY A 205 20.87 -16.45 -8.03
C GLY A 205 20.78 -17.37 -9.25
N MET A 206 19.96 -17.02 -10.23
CA MET A 206 19.84 -17.77 -11.48
C MET A 206 21.16 -17.80 -12.26
N ILE A 207 21.82 -16.65 -12.41
CA ILE A 207 23.16 -16.60 -13.05
C ILE A 207 24.17 -17.42 -12.27
N GLY A 208 24.19 -17.29 -10.92
CA GLY A 208 25.08 -18.07 -10.07
C GLY A 208 24.86 -19.58 -10.18
N GLY A 209 23.59 -20.01 -10.18
CA GLY A 209 23.19 -21.41 -10.38
C GLY A 209 23.62 -21.94 -11.74
N THR A 210 23.33 -21.22 -12.83
CA THR A 210 23.75 -21.56 -14.19
C THR A 210 25.27 -21.71 -14.28
N TRP A 211 26.02 -20.77 -13.70
CA TRP A 211 27.48 -20.83 -13.73
C TRP A 211 28.03 -22.03 -12.97
N ARG A 212 27.39 -22.43 -11.88
CA ARG A 212 27.78 -23.61 -11.11
C ARG A 212 27.42 -24.93 -11.82
N GLU A 213 26.23 -24.99 -12.37
CA GLU A 213 25.74 -26.15 -13.12
C GLU A 213 26.62 -26.48 -14.33
N PHE A 214 26.99 -25.49 -15.11
CA PHE A 214 27.83 -25.64 -16.30
C PHE A 214 29.33 -25.46 -16.04
N GLY A 215 29.79 -25.32 -14.77
CA GLY A 215 31.19 -25.17 -14.43
C GLY A 215 31.86 -23.90 -14.96
N LEU A 216 31.06 -22.86 -15.26
CA LEU A 216 31.52 -21.64 -15.92
C LEU A 216 32.38 -20.74 -15.03
N TYR A 217 32.38 -20.95 -13.70
CA TYR A 217 33.26 -20.21 -12.79
C TYR A 217 34.73 -20.33 -13.14
N ARG A 218 35.16 -21.45 -13.78
CA ARG A 218 36.53 -21.61 -14.24
C ARG A 218 36.90 -20.64 -15.38
N LYS A 219 35.94 -20.16 -16.16
CA LYS A 219 36.14 -19.19 -17.23
C LYS A 219 36.41 -17.77 -16.70
N LEU A 220 36.06 -17.49 -15.45
CA LEU A 220 36.39 -16.22 -14.79
C LEU A 220 37.87 -16.15 -14.38
N CYS A 221 38.52 -17.32 -14.29
CA CYS A 221 39.92 -17.41 -13.94
C CYS A 221 40.75 -17.55 -15.23
N PRO A 222 41.49 -16.51 -15.66
CA PRO A 222 42.43 -16.65 -16.80
C PRO A 222 43.42 -17.77 -16.51
N ALA A 223 43.64 -18.62 -17.54
CA ALA A 223 44.58 -19.73 -17.47
C ALA A 223 45.96 -19.22 -16.97
N GLY A 224 46.42 -19.74 -15.83
CA GLY A 224 47.75 -19.43 -15.29
C GLY A 224 47.80 -18.66 -13.96
N ARG A 225 46.69 -18.09 -13.44
CA ARG A 225 46.69 -17.43 -12.11
C ARG A 225 46.05 -18.29 -11.06
N ARG A 226 46.85 -18.92 -10.24
CA ARG A 226 46.41 -19.78 -9.09
C ARG A 226 45.72 -19.04 -7.92
N ARG A 227 45.80 -17.71 -7.86
CA ARG A 227 45.14 -16.87 -6.84
C ARG A 227 44.45 -15.69 -7.49
N MET A 228 43.15 -15.79 -7.71
CA MET A 228 42.30 -14.62 -7.97
C MET A 228 41.86 -14.02 -6.64
N SER A 229 42.02 -12.71 -6.51
CA SER A 229 41.37 -11.96 -5.43
C SER A 229 39.86 -12.04 -5.64
N THR A 230 39.10 -12.39 -4.60
CA THR A 230 37.62 -12.49 -4.65
C THR A 230 37.00 -11.11 -4.90
N LEU A 231 37.64 -10.06 -4.41
CA LEU A 231 37.13 -8.69 -4.46
C LEU A 231 36.86 -8.17 -5.89
N PRO A 232 37.75 -8.30 -6.89
CA PRO A 232 37.47 -7.91 -8.27
C PRO A 232 36.31 -8.69 -8.92
N ILE A 233 36.06 -9.92 -8.48
CA ILE A 233 34.94 -10.72 -8.99
C ILE A 233 33.64 -10.17 -8.40
N VAL A 234 33.56 -9.99 -7.10
CA VAL A 234 32.36 -9.47 -6.42
C VAL A 234 32.04 -8.06 -6.91
N LEU A 235 33.03 -7.18 -6.96
CA LEU A 235 32.84 -5.81 -7.45
C LEU A 235 32.48 -5.76 -8.94
N GLY A 236 33.12 -6.59 -9.78
CA GLY A 236 32.81 -6.64 -11.21
C GLY A 236 31.39 -7.12 -11.49
N ARG A 237 30.97 -8.18 -10.80
CA ARG A 237 29.56 -8.66 -10.87
C ARG A 237 28.60 -7.61 -10.32
N GLY A 238 28.87 -7.10 -9.12
CA GLY A 238 28.02 -6.13 -8.45
C GLY A 238 27.78 -4.85 -9.23
N LEU A 239 28.81 -4.32 -9.89
CA LEU A 239 28.70 -3.12 -10.72
C LEU A 239 27.74 -3.32 -11.93
N VAL A 240 27.70 -4.50 -12.53
CA VAL A 240 26.76 -4.77 -13.63
C VAL A 240 25.31 -4.67 -13.16
N TYR A 241 25.00 -5.32 -12.04
CA TYR A 241 23.65 -5.24 -11.45
C TYR A 241 23.31 -3.83 -10.98
N ALA A 242 24.27 -3.14 -10.37
CA ALA A 242 24.10 -1.75 -9.94
C ALA A 242 23.78 -0.81 -11.12
N LEU A 243 24.43 -0.98 -12.27
CA LEU A 243 24.15 -0.20 -13.47
C LEU A 243 22.77 -0.49 -14.05
N ILE A 244 22.37 -1.76 -14.17
CA ILE A 244 21.04 -2.14 -14.65
C ILE A 244 19.96 -1.54 -13.74
N TYR A 245 20.13 -1.69 -12.42
CA TYR A 245 19.12 -1.19 -11.46
C TYR A 245 19.18 0.33 -11.27
N ALA A 246 20.31 0.98 -11.50
CA ALA A 246 20.36 2.44 -11.57
C ALA A 246 19.42 2.99 -12.65
N VAL A 247 19.42 2.36 -13.84
CA VAL A 247 18.52 2.74 -14.95
C VAL A 247 17.06 2.45 -14.59
N THR A 248 16.74 1.23 -14.15
CA THR A 248 15.36 0.83 -13.80
C THR A 248 14.79 1.59 -12.61
N CYS A 249 15.59 1.84 -11.58
CA CYS A 249 15.16 2.64 -10.42
C CYS A 249 14.96 4.11 -10.79
N THR A 250 15.80 4.67 -11.67
CA THR A 250 15.59 6.03 -12.20
C THR A 250 14.30 6.13 -13.01
N TYR A 251 13.98 5.11 -13.82
CA TYR A 251 12.69 5.02 -14.50
C TYR A 251 11.53 5.00 -13.49
N ILE A 252 11.60 4.13 -12.48
CA ILE A 252 10.50 3.96 -11.51
C ILE A 252 10.32 5.22 -10.67
N LEU A 253 11.36 5.71 -10.02
CA LEU A 253 11.26 6.86 -9.12
C LEU A 253 11.07 8.18 -9.88
N GLY A 254 11.58 8.29 -11.10
CA GLY A 254 11.45 9.49 -11.92
C GLY A 254 10.16 9.54 -12.75
N LEU A 255 10.01 8.59 -13.67
CA LEU A 255 8.92 8.61 -14.64
C LEU A 255 7.66 7.93 -14.11
N HIS A 256 7.76 6.71 -13.59
CA HIS A 256 6.62 5.92 -13.15
C HIS A 256 5.87 6.60 -11.99
N TYR A 257 6.58 7.12 -10.96
CA TYR A 257 5.95 7.85 -9.86
C TYR A 257 5.21 9.09 -10.34
N ARG A 258 5.74 9.79 -11.33
CA ARG A 258 5.05 10.95 -11.94
C ARG A 258 3.80 10.55 -12.71
N LEU A 259 3.86 9.47 -13.48
CA LEU A 259 2.71 8.96 -14.26
C LEU A 259 1.55 8.53 -13.36
N PHE A 260 1.84 7.91 -12.24
CA PHE A 260 0.82 7.42 -11.30
C PHE A 260 0.54 8.40 -10.13
N HIS A 261 1.11 9.60 -10.18
CA HIS A 261 0.89 10.68 -9.20
C HIS A 261 1.22 10.27 -7.76
N PHE A 262 2.23 9.41 -7.57
CA PHE A 262 2.71 9.08 -6.23
C PHE A 262 3.52 10.25 -5.66
N PRO A 263 3.25 10.68 -4.41
CA PRO A 263 3.98 11.76 -3.78
C PRO A 263 5.44 11.35 -3.53
N MET A 264 6.37 12.21 -3.91
CA MET A 264 7.78 12.08 -3.61
C MET A 264 8.25 13.35 -2.89
N ASN A 265 8.10 13.35 -1.57
CA ASN A 265 8.41 14.51 -0.72
C ASN A 265 9.86 14.52 -0.20
N GLY A 266 10.63 13.46 -0.48
CA GLY A 266 12.03 13.36 -0.06
C GLY A 266 12.97 14.20 -0.92
N ALA A 267 14.03 14.74 -0.32
CA ALA A 267 15.11 15.38 -1.07
C ALA A 267 15.74 14.36 -2.02
N THR A 268 15.83 14.69 -3.31
CA THR A 268 16.32 13.78 -4.37
C THR A 268 17.66 13.15 -4.00
N GLY A 269 18.61 13.92 -3.44
CA GLY A 269 19.92 13.41 -3.03
C GLY A 269 19.84 12.37 -1.92
N ALA A 270 18.95 12.56 -0.93
CA ALA A 270 18.74 11.58 0.14
C ALA A 270 18.13 10.28 -0.39
N VAL A 271 17.16 10.38 -1.30
CA VAL A 271 16.54 9.21 -1.96
C VAL A 271 17.57 8.45 -2.79
N MET A 272 18.42 9.15 -3.55
CA MET A 272 19.47 8.52 -4.36
C MET A 272 20.50 7.82 -3.48
N LEU A 273 20.92 8.43 -2.37
CA LEU A 273 21.87 7.83 -1.42
C LEU A 273 21.27 6.57 -0.76
N PHE A 274 20.02 6.66 -0.32
CA PHE A 274 19.29 5.52 0.24
C PHE A 274 19.20 4.38 -0.77
N MET A 275 18.78 4.66 -2.00
CA MET A 275 18.66 3.65 -3.05
C MET A 275 20.01 3.03 -3.39
N ALA A 276 21.07 3.81 -3.44
CA ALA A 276 22.43 3.28 -3.68
C ALA A 276 22.88 2.31 -2.57
N ALA A 277 22.64 2.68 -1.32
CA ALA A 277 22.95 1.82 -0.17
C ALA A 277 22.10 0.54 -0.16
N TYR A 278 20.80 0.67 -0.43
CA TYR A 278 19.87 -0.44 -0.52
C TYR A 278 20.25 -1.43 -1.64
N LEU A 279 20.51 -0.92 -2.84
CA LEU A 279 20.95 -1.74 -3.97
C LEU A 279 22.27 -2.43 -3.68
N ALA A 280 23.23 -1.75 -3.07
CA ALA A 280 24.52 -2.33 -2.69
C ALA A 280 24.34 -3.50 -1.70
N ALA A 281 23.46 -3.34 -0.71
CA ALA A 281 23.14 -4.39 0.26
C ALA A 281 22.44 -5.60 -0.42
N CYS A 282 21.43 -5.35 -1.26
CA CYS A 282 20.73 -6.41 -1.98
C CYS A 282 21.64 -7.17 -2.95
N ILE A 283 22.51 -6.46 -3.67
CA ILE A 283 23.48 -7.04 -4.60
C ILE A 283 24.49 -7.90 -3.85
N ALA A 284 25.05 -7.39 -2.75
CA ALA A 284 26.01 -8.13 -1.94
C ALA A 284 25.37 -9.41 -1.38
N MET A 285 24.17 -9.30 -0.84
CA MET A 285 23.39 -10.44 -0.35
C MET A 285 23.08 -11.43 -1.48
N GLY A 286 22.65 -10.95 -2.63
CA GLY A 286 22.36 -11.77 -3.81
C GLY A 286 23.58 -12.55 -4.30
N ILE A 287 24.73 -11.90 -4.38
CA ILE A 287 26.00 -12.56 -4.78
C ILE A 287 26.38 -13.62 -3.74
N ALA A 288 26.26 -13.32 -2.45
CA ALA A 288 26.56 -14.28 -1.38
C ALA A 288 25.62 -15.50 -1.44
N ILE A 289 24.31 -15.28 -1.50
CA ILE A 289 23.30 -16.36 -1.58
C ILE A 289 23.44 -17.16 -2.88
N SER A 290 23.82 -16.53 -3.99
CA SER A 290 24.01 -17.22 -5.28
C SER A 290 25.06 -18.33 -5.22
N THR A 291 25.98 -18.26 -4.26
CA THR A 291 26.99 -19.32 -4.06
C THR A 291 26.42 -20.60 -3.46
N LEU A 292 25.24 -20.54 -2.85
CA LEU A 292 24.57 -21.70 -2.24
C LEU A 292 23.84 -22.55 -3.29
N PHE A 293 23.42 -21.94 -4.39
CA PHE A 293 22.63 -22.63 -5.41
C PHE A 293 23.52 -23.47 -6.34
N ARG A 294 23.10 -24.71 -6.55
CA ARG A 294 23.72 -25.63 -7.52
C ARG A 294 23.08 -25.54 -8.90
N TYR A 295 21.75 -25.34 -8.91
CA TYR A 295 20.92 -25.24 -10.11
C TYR A 295 20.17 -23.92 -10.10
N ARG A 296 19.86 -23.39 -11.28
CA ARG A 296 19.16 -22.10 -11.45
C ARG A 296 17.73 -22.13 -10.86
N GLU A 297 17.04 -23.28 -11.00
CA GLU A 297 15.67 -23.46 -10.53
C GLU A 297 15.55 -23.35 -9.03
N ASN A 298 16.54 -23.85 -8.29
CA ASN A 298 16.56 -23.78 -6.82
C ASN A 298 16.59 -22.35 -6.31
N SER A 299 17.28 -21.46 -7.02
CA SER A 299 17.30 -20.02 -6.74
C SER A 299 15.91 -19.40 -6.92
N LEU A 300 15.26 -19.70 -8.05
CA LEU A 300 13.94 -19.17 -8.35
C LEU A 300 12.92 -19.61 -7.29
N LEU A 301 12.86 -20.92 -7.02
CA LEU A 301 11.91 -21.48 -6.06
C LEU A 301 12.10 -20.93 -4.65
N LEU A 302 13.32 -20.99 -4.10
CA LEU A 302 13.59 -20.56 -2.73
C LEU A 302 13.29 -19.07 -2.54
N LEU A 303 13.77 -18.23 -3.45
CA LEU A 303 13.61 -16.79 -3.31
C LEU A 303 12.18 -16.32 -3.57
N LEU A 304 11.45 -17.00 -4.46
CA LEU A 304 10.03 -16.73 -4.67
C LEU A 304 9.21 -17.06 -3.42
N TRP A 305 9.45 -18.24 -2.81
CA TRP A 305 8.76 -18.65 -1.59
C TRP A 305 9.03 -17.75 -0.38
N THR A 306 10.21 -17.15 -0.31
CA THR A 306 10.58 -16.25 0.79
C THR A 306 10.06 -14.82 0.61
N SER A 307 9.55 -14.46 -0.57
CA SER A 307 9.11 -13.08 -0.87
C SER A 307 7.95 -12.62 0.01
N ILE A 308 6.92 -13.47 0.19
CA ILE A 308 5.74 -13.12 0.99
C ILE A 308 6.08 -13.01 2.48
N PRO A 309 6.77 -13.99 3.11
CA PRO A 309 7.23 -13.83 4.49
C PRO A 309 8.07 -12.57 4.72
N LEU A 310 8.97 -12.23 3.81
CA LEU A 310 9.78 -11.01 3.91
C LEU A 310 8.92 -9.75 3.87
N LEU A 311 7.91 -9.69 2.99
CA LEU A 311 6.98 -8.57 2.94
C LEU A 311 6.18 -8.44 4.24
N MET A 312 5.69 -9.56 4.77
CA MET A 312 4.90 -9.58 6.01
C MET A 312 5.71 -9.14 7.23
N LEU A 313 6.99 -9.52 7.30
CA LEU A 313 7.91 -9.17 8.39
C LEU A 313 8.62 -7.82 8.19
N SER A 314 8.40 -7.14 7.07
CA SER A 314 9.09 -5.88 6.75
C SER A 314 8.65 -4.68 7.60
N GLY A 315 7.58 -4.81 8.38
CA GLY A 315 6.97 -3.70 9.12
C GLY A 315 5.94 -2.89 8.32
N VAL A 316 5.72 -3.22 7.04
CA VAL A 316 4.74 -2.53 6.19
C VAL A 316 3.34 -3.11 6.37
N SER A 317 3.21 -4.43 6.36
CA SER A 317 1.92 -5.10 6.55
C SER A 317 1.43 -5.01 7.99
N TYR A 318 2.36 -5.08 8.94
CA TYR A 318 2.08 -4.96 10.36
C TYR A 318 3.20 -4.13 11.02
N PRO A 319 2.87 -3.16 11.90
CA PRO A 319 3.86 -2.32 12.57
C PRO A 319 4.87 -3.17 13.35
N ARG A 320 6.16 -2.81 13.24
CA ARG A 320 7.25 -3.56 13.88
C ARG A 320 7.08 -3.65 15.40
N GLU A 321 6.54 -2.61 16.02
CA GLU A 321 6.28 -2.52 17.47
C GLU A 321 5.24 -3.55 17.95
N GLY A 322 4.44 -4.11 17.05
CA GLY A 322 3.49 -5.18 17.35
C GLY A 322 4.00 -6.59 17.07
N ILE A 323 5.22 -6.73 16.51
CA ILE A 323 5.86 -8.02 16.26
C ILE A 323 6.68 -8.39 17.50
N PRO A 324 6.51 -9.60 18.08
CA PRO A 324 7.36 -10.06 19.18
C PRO A 324 8.85 -10.06 18.80
N ASP A 325 9.73 -9.78 19.77
CA ASP A 325 11.19 -9.80 19.61
C ASP A 325 11.72 -11.21 19.29
#